data_399117c8b3360bac5bce2a7e28899a23
#
_entry.id   399117c8b3360bac5bce2a7e28899a23
#
_cell.length_a   1.000
_cell.length_b   1.000
_cell.length_c   1.000
_cell.angle_alpha   90.00
_cell.angle_beta   90.00
_cell.angle_gamma   90.00
#
_symmetry.space_group_name_H-M   'P 1'
#
loop_
_entity.id
_entity.type
_entity.pdbx_description
1 polymer ?
#
loop_
_entity_poly.entity_id
_entity_poly.type
_entity_poly.pdbx_seq_one_letter_code
_entity_poly.pdbx_strand_id
1 'polypeptide(L)'
;MEFDELNCFLGDRLTTSKAIRLEHSQDESWHLPKNIPDAITYPETSEEVSKIIKFASKNNIPVIPFGTGTALEGHIHALKGGITINSSKMNKIIELNNSDMDCRVQAGVTRKELNDYIRDTGLFFPVDPGANASIGGMCATRASGTTTVKYGTIREQVMGLEVVMPDGKIIKTGTRARKSAAGYDLSHLMLGSEGTLGFITEINLKLHGRPEAISAGVCTFKDLKGAIDTVIESIQVGLPLSRIELLDEVQIKAINQYKKVSHEIGPTLFVEIQGMPLSVKEQSEIFRDIAEANNLLKFQWSDRSEEIESLWSARHDAYYAALLKLHNMHHA
;
A
#
# COMPACT_ATOMS: atom_id res chain seq x y z
N MET A 1 -0.94 -6.42 34.77
CA MET A 1 -1.92 -7.23 34.03
C MET A 1 -1.28 -8.59 33.79
N GLU A 2 -1.94 -9.66 34.14
CA GLU A 2 -1.39 -11.01 33.99
C GLU A 2 -1.84 -11.56 32.64
N PHE A 3 -0.88 -12.01 31.84
CA PHE A 3 -1.09 -12.56 30.49
C PHE A 3 -0.80 -14.07 30.44
N ASP A 4 -0.88 -14.77 31.58
CA ASP A 4 -0.51 -16.20 31.70
C ASP A 4 -1.31 -17.09 30.75
N GLU A 5 -2.62 -16.83 30.59
CA GLU A 5 -3.46 -17.55 29.63
C GLU A 5 -2.96 -17.42 28.19
N LEU A 6 -2.50 -16.22 27.77
CA LEU A 6 -1.91 -15.99 26.46
C LEU A 6 -0.52 -16.60 26.34
N ASN A 7 0.26 -16.53 27.40
CA ASN A 7 1.62 -17.05 27.43
C ASN A 7 1.66 -18.57 27.27
N CYS A 8 0.65 -19.29 27.75
CA CYS A 8 0.54 -20.75 27.60
C CYS A 8 0.60 -21.24 26.16
N PHE A 9 0.12 -20.48 25.19
CA PHE A 9 0.10 -20.89 23.78
C PHE A 9 0.98 -20.03 22.87
N LEU A 10 1.33 -18.81 23.28
CA LEU A 10 2.21 -17.93 22.51
C LEU A 10 3.70 -18.09 22.90
N GLY A 11 3.99 -18.38 24.18
CA GLY A 11 5.37 -18.46 24.66
C GLY A 11 6.16 -17.17 24.30
N ASP A 12 7.31 -17.33 23.66
CA ASP A 12 8.19 -16.23 23.26
C ASP A 12 7.56 -15.25 22.24
N ARG A 13 6.38 -15.59 21.70
CA ARG A 13 5.61 -14.73 20.80
C ARG A 13 4.67 -13.76 21.54
N LEU A 14 4.78 -13.67 22.86
CA LEU A 14 4.18 -12.63 23.70
C LEU A 14 5.31 -11.90 24.43
N THR A 15 5.28 -10.58 24.40
CA THR A 15 6.27 -9.77 25.09
C THR A 15 5.67 -8.55 25.78
N THR A 16 6.18 -8.23 26.96
CA THR A 16 5.88 -7.00 27.70
C THR A 16 7.12 -6.09 27.80
N SER A 17 8.18 -6.37 27.02
CA SER A 17 9.40 -5.56 26.96
C SER A 17 9.07 -4.12 26.61
N LYS A 18 9.52 -3.19 27.45
CA LYS A 18 9.27 -1.75 27.28
C LYS A 18 9.79 -1.24 25.91
N ALA A 19 10.95 -1.72 25.46
CA ALA A 19 11.55 -1.31 24.20
C ALA A 19 10.65 -1.71 23.01
N ILE A 20 10.19 -2.97 22.96
CA ILE A 20 9.30 -3.47 21.91
C ILE A 20 7.93 -2.78 21.95
N ARG A 21 7.40 -2.52 23.14
CA ARG A 21 6.12 -1.79 23.30
C ARG A 21 6.21 -0.35 22.80
N LEU A 22 7.35 0.31 23.01
CA LEU A 22 7.61 1.66 22.47
C LEU A 22 7.69 1.64 20.94
N GLU A 23 8.38 0.67 20.36
CA GLU A 23 8.45 0.50 18.90
C GLU A 23 7.06 0.33 18.26
N HIS A 24 6.16 -0.40 18.94
CA HIS A 24 4.78 -0.63 18.47
C HIS A 24 3.79 0.46 18.87
N SER A 25 4.24 1.55 19.45
CA SER A 25 3.38 2.68 19.83
C SER A 25 3.36 3.82 18.83
N GLN A 26 4.22 3.77 17.80
CA GLN A 26 4.38 4.83 16.80
C GLN A 26 4.18 4.30 15.39
N ASP A 27 3.67 5.17 14.52
CA ASP A 27 3.65 5.01 13.07
C ASP A 27 4.38 6.19 12.42
N GLU A 28 4.21 6.38 11.12
CA GLU A 28 4.81 7.53 10.40
C GLU A 28 3.95 8.80 10.45
N SER A 29 2.89 8.83 11.30
CA SER A 29 2.07 10.02 11.49
C SER A 29 2.74 11.09 12.33
N TRP A 30 2.17 12.30 12.28
CA TRP A 30 2.58 13.42 13.14
C TRP A 30 2.09 13.29 14.59
N HIS A 31 1.23 12.33 14.87
CA HIS A 31 0.65 12.13 16.18
C HIS A 31 1.66 11.47 17.11
N LEU A 32 1.94 12.11 18.23
CA LEU A 32 2.77 11.51 19.27
C LEU A 32 1.92 10.56 20.11
N PRO A 33 2.38 9.34 20.38
CA PRO A 33 1.67 8.38 21.21
C PRO A 33 1.56 8.90 22.64
N LYS A 34 0.34 8.89 23.20
CA LYS A 34 0.11 9.26 24.61
C LYS A 34 0.40 8.13 25.58
N ASN A 35 0.22 6.89 25.12
CA ASN A 35 0.45 5.66 25.87
C ASN A 35 1.11 4.62 24.97
N ILE A 36 1.63 3.57 25.59
CA ILE A 36 2.18 2.39 24.90
C ILE A 36 1.28 1.18 25.17
N PRO A 37 1.23 0.18 24.28
CA PRO A 37 0.47 -1.05 24.52
C PRO A 37 1.00 -1.77 25.78
N ASP A 38 0.13 -2.55 26.44
CA ASP A 38 0.52 -3.33 27.64
C ASP A 38 1.30 -4.58 27.27
N ALA A 39 0.99 -5.18 26.12
CA ALA A 39 1.68 -6.34 25.57
C ALA A 39 1.65 -6.33 24.04
N ILE A 40 2.64 -6.98 23.44
CA ILE A 40 2.68 -7.26 22.00
C ILE A 40 2.59 -8.78 21.83
N THR A 41 1.75 -9.20 20.88
CA THR A 41 1.58 -10.61 20.51
C THR A 41 1.87 -10.82 19.03
N TYR A 42 2.48 -11.96 18.69
CA TYR A 42 2.85 -12.35 17.32
C TYR A 42 2.19 -13.69 16.97
N PRO A 43 0.88 -13.71 16.67
CA PRO A 43 0.21 -14.95 16.26
C PRO A 43 0.71 -15.43 14.91
N GLU A 44 0.60 -16.76 14.68
CA GLU A 44 0.93 -17.42 13.42
C GLU A 44 -0.33 -17.94 12.69
N THR A 45 -1.46 -18.06 13.42
CA THR A 45 -2.71 -18.60 12.88
C THR A 45 -3.93 -17.77 13.29
N SER A 46 -5.01 -17.92 12.54
CA SER A 46 -6.29 -17.27 12.83
C SER A 46 -6.90 -17.74 14.16
N GLU A 47 -6.65 -18.99 14.54
CA GLU A 47 -7.10 -19.57 15.82
C GLU A 47 -6.39 -18.90 17.00
N GLU A 48 -5.11 -18.58 16.86
CA GLU A 48 -4.36 -17.84 17.89
C GLU A 48 -4.90 -16.42 18.03
N VAL A 49 -5.16 -15.72 16.90
CA VAL A 49 -5.81 -14.41 16.90
C VAL A 49 -7.18 -14.49 17.59
N SER A 50 -7.99 -15.51 17.27
CA SER A 50 -9.29 -15.75 17.92
C SER A 50 -9.16 -15.88 19.44
N LYS A 51 -8.17 -16.65 19.93
CA LYS A 51 -7.93 -16.81 21.37
C LYS A 51 -7.51 -15.49 22.02
N ILE A 52 -6.62 -14.71 21.38
CA ILE A 52 -6.20 -13.40 21.88
C ILE A 52 -7.39 -12.44 21.98
N ILE A 53 -8.21 -12.36 20.93
CA ILE A 53 -9.41 -11.48 20.92
C ILE A 53 -10.43 -11.91 21.98
N LYS A 54 -10.68 -13.21 22.14
CA LYS A 54 -11.57 -13.72 23.21
C LYS A 54 -11.07 -13.37 24.61
N PHE A 55 -9.77 -13.54 24.85
CA PHE A 55 -9.14 -13.15 26.10
C PHE A 55 -9.29 -11.65 26.35
N ALA A 56 -8.97 -10.81 25.37
CA ALA A 56 -9.09 -9.37 25.46
C ALA A 56 -10.54 -8.93 25.72
N SER A 57 -11.49 -9.48 24.98
CA SER A 57 -12.92 -9.20 25.15
C SER A 57 -13.43 -9.58 26.55
N LYS A 58 -13.08 -10.77 27.05
CA LYS A 58 -13.44 -11.25 28.40
C LYS A 58 -12.93 -10.34 29.52
N ASN A 59 -11.75 -9.75 29.31
CA ASN A 59 -11.06 -8.92 30.31
C ASN A 59 -11.24 -7.41 30.07
N ASN A 60 -12.03 -6.97 29.06
CA ASN A 60 -12.23 -5.58 28.65
C ASN A 60 -10.89 -4.88 28.30
N ILE A 61 -9.99 -5.59 27.63
CA ILE A 61 -8.69 -5.08 27.21
C ILE A 61 -8.79 -4.59 25.75
N PRO A 62 -8.38 -3.36 25.43
CA PRO A 62 -8.30 -2.89 24.05
C PRO A 62 -7.38 -3.76 23.19
N VAL A 63 -7.74 -3.95 21.92
CA VAL A 63 -6.93 -4.66 20.93
C VAL A 63 -6.54 -3.67 19.84
N ILE A 64 -5.26 -3.65 19.48
CA ILE A 64 -4.69 -2.81 18.45
C ILE A 64 -4.09 -3.71 17.37
N PRO A 65 -4.62 -3.72 16.13
CA PRO A 65 -3.99 -4.44 15.03
C PRO A 65 -2.73 -3.70 14.55
N PHE A 66 -1.68 -4.46 14.21
CA PHE A 66 -0.42 -3.92 13.76
C PHE A 66 0.13 -4.73 12.58
N GLY A 67 0.47 -4.07 11.49
CA GLY A 67 1.15 -4.65 10.33
C GLY A 67 2.65 -4.31 10.33
N THR A 68 3.04 -3.36 9.47
CA THR A 68 4.42 -2.87 9.32
C THR A 68 4.66 -1.51 10.00
N GLY A 69 3.64 -0.90 10.60
CA GLY A 69 3.78 0.38 11.30
C GLY A 69 3.94 1.60 10.37
N THR A 70 3.67 1.46 9.07
CA THR A 70 3.83 2.51 8.05
C THR A 70 2.58 3.37 7.83
N ALA A 71 1.65 3.35 8.77
CA ALA A 71 0.44 4.16 8.73
C ALA A 71 0.74 5.65 8.99
N LEU A 72 -0.13 6.52 8.46
CA LEU A 72 0.03 7.98 8.55
C LEU A 72 -1.06 8.67 9.39
N GLU A 73 -2.00 7.90 9.94
CA GLU A 73 -3.21 8.43 10.58
C GLU A 73 -3.25 8.22 12.11
N GLY A 74 -2.27 7.53 12.69
CA GLY A 74 -2.19 7.28 14.13
C GLY A 74 -3.15 6.20 14.64
N HIS A 75 -3.80 5.42 13.77
CA HIS A 75 -4.80 4.42 14.17
C HIS A 75 -4.22 3.21 14.93
N ILE A 76 -2.90 3.01 14.89
CA ILE A 76 -2.21 1.96 15.66
C ILE A 76 -1.79 2.41 17.06
N HIS A 77 -2.11 3.64 17.46
CA HIS A 77 -1.73 4.15 18.78
C HIS A 77 -2.57 3.52 19.89
N ALA A 78 -1.90 3.01 20.92
CA ALA A 78 -2.52 2.39 22.09
C ALA A 78 -3.03 3.45 23.09
N LEU A 79 -4.07 4.22 22.73
CA LEU A 79 -4.56 5.36 23.51
C LEU A 79 -4.93 5.02 24.97
N LYS A 80 -5.30 3.78 25.23
CA LYS A 80 -5.73 3.25 26.55
C LYS A 80 -4.92 2.03 26.96
N GLY A 81 -3.68 1.87 26.48
CA GLY A 81 -2.93 0.63 26.62
C GLY A 81 -3.54 -0.49 25.76
N GLY A 82 -3.51 -1.72 26.24
CA GLY A 82 -4.11 -2.86 25.56
C GLY A 82 -3.10 -3.80 24.91
N ILE A 83 -3.59 -4.75 24.11
CA ILE A 83 -2.79 -5.76 23.43
C ILE A 83 -2.64 -5.38 21.96
N THR A 84 -1.40 -5.19 21.51
CA THR A 84 -1.12 -5.08 20.08
C THR A 84 -0.95 -6.49 19.49
N ILE A 85 -1.70 -6.77 18.43
CA ILE A 85 -1.58 -8.00 17.63
C ILE A 85 -0.77 -7.68 16.39
N ASN A 86 0.49 -8.10 16.36
CA ASN A 86 1.38 -7.91 15.22
C ASN A 86 1.29 -9.11 14.26
N SER A 87 0.89 -8.85 13.02
CA SER A 87 0.68 -9.88 11.99
C SER A 87 1.97 -10.41 11.34
N SER A 88 3.15 -9.91 11.69
CA SER A 88 4.41 -10.23 10.99
C SER A 88 4.78 -11.73 10.95
N LYS A 89 4.30 -12.52 11.91
CA LYS A 89 4.46 -13.99 11.90
C LYS A 89 3.41 -14.73 11.08
N MET A 90 2.37 -14.04 10.62
CA MET A 90 1.38 -14.55 9.67
C MET A 90 1.85 -14.23 8.25
N ASN A 91 2.96 -14.82 7.82
CA ASN A 91 3.70 -14.43 6.60
C ASN A 91 3.76 -15.54 5.54
N LYS A 92 2.81 -16.48 5.54
CA LYS A 92 2.76 -17.57 4.56
C LYS A 92 1.99 -17.16 3.31
N ILE A 93 2.56 -17.48 2.15
CA ILE A 93 1.82 -17.56 0.89
C ILE A 93 1.21 -18.95 0.86
N ILE A 94 -0.11 -19.03 1.09
CA ILE A 94 -0.82 -20.29 1.34
C ILE A 94 -1.06 -21.04 0.03
N GLU A 95 -1.45 -20.29 -1.00
CA GLU A 95 -1.84 -20.85 -2.28
C GLU A 95 -1.52 -19.88 -3.42
N LEU A 96 -1.03 -20.40 -4.53
CA LEU A 96 -0.79 -19.65 -5.76
C LEU A 96 -1.40 -20.41 -6.95
N ASN A 97 -2.35 -19.78 -7.62
CA ASN A 97 -3.09 -20.33 -8.75
C ASN A 97 -2.75 -19.56 -10.02
N ASN A 98 -1.68 -19.97 -10.71
CA ASN A 98 -1.18 -19.29 -11.89
C ASN A 98 -2.22 -19.18 -13.00
N SER A 99 -2.95 -20.26 -13.27
CA SER A 99 -3.96 -20.31 -14.34
C SER A 99 -5.17 -19.43 -14.05
N ASP A 100 -5.55 -19.29 -12.78
CA ASP A 100 -6.68 -18.45 -12.33
C ASP A 100 -6.24 -17.02 -12.05
N MET A 101 -4.93 -16.78 -12.02
CA MET A 101 -4.32 -15.48 -11.71
C MET A 101 -4.79 -14.95 -10.35
N ASP A 102 -4.72 -15.80 -9.33
CA ASP A 102 -5.03 -15.43 -7.95
C ASP A 102 -4.07 -16.12 -6.96
N CYS A 103 -4.04 -15.59 -5.74
CA CYS A 103 -3.32 -16.21 -4.64
C CYS A 103 -4.04 -15.99 -3.32
N ARG A 104 -3.72 -16.84 -2.33
CA ARG A 104 -4.15 -16.65 -0.93
C ARG A 104 -2.92 -16.49 -0.05
N VAL A 105 -2.91 -15.41 0.72
CA VAL A 105 -1.78 -15.03 1.59
C VAL A 105 -2.27 -14.73 2.99
N GLN A 106 -1.40 -14.91 3.98
CA GLN A 106 -1.62 -14.41 5.32
C GLN A 106 -1.37 -12.90 5.40
N ALA A 107 -1.98 -12.24 6.39
CA ALA A 107 -2.01 -10.78 6.52
C ALA A 107 -0.64 -10.11 6.67
N GLY A 108 0.35 -10.80 7.22
CA GLY A 108 1.70 -10.28 7.44
C GLY A 108 2.62 -10.36 6.22
N VAL A 109 2.23 -11.07 5.15
CA VAL A 109 2.99 -11.07 3.88
C VAL A 109 3.09 -9.64 3.37
N THR A 110 4.31 -9.17 3.06
CA THR A 110 4.50 -7.85 2.48
C THR A 110 4.31 -7.87 0.96
N ARG A 111 3.99 -6.71 0.38
CA ARG A 111 3.89 -6.54 -1.08
C ARG A 111 5.15 -7.02 -1.81
N LYS A 112 6.32 -6.69 -1.25
CA LYS A 112 7.60 -7.05 -1.86
C LYS A 112 7.80 -8.57 -1.83
N GLU A 113 7.60 -9.21 -0.67
CA GLU A 113 7.72 -10.67 -0.52
C GLU A 113 6.78 -11.41 -1.49
N LEU A 114 5.53 -10.95 -1.64
CA LEU A 114 4.60 -11.53 -2.59
C LEU A 114 5.13 -11.42 -4.03
N ASN A 115 5.52 -10.22 -4.47
CA ASN A 115 6.02 -9.99 -5.82
C ASN A 115 7.35 -10.70 -6.11
N ASP A 116 8.23 -10.82 -5.11
CA ASP A 116 9.47 -11.59 -5.22
C ASP A 116 9.18 -13.09 -5.36
N TYR A 117 8.19 -13.61 -4.61
CA TYR A 117 7.78 -15.01 -4.67
C TYR A 117 7.18 -15.39 -6.04
N ILE A 118 6.34 -14.53 -6.61
CA ILE A 118 5.64 -14.81 -7.89
C ILE A 118 6.41 -14.33 -9.13
N ARG A 119 7.62 -13.79 -8.99
CA ARG A 119 8.37 -13.12 -10.07
C ARG A 119 8.57 -13.98 -11.34
N ASP A 120 8.74 -15.30 -11.17
CA ASP A 120 9.04 -16.22 -12.27
C ASP A 120 7.77 -16.81 -12.94
N THR A 121 6.59 -16.39 -12.47
CA THR A 121 5.29 -16.87 -13.00
C THR A 121 4.75 -16.03 -14.16
N GLY A 122 5.36 -14.88 -14.45
CA GLY A 122 4.82 -13.89 -15.37
C GLY A 122 3.66 -13.08 -14.78
N LEU A 123 3.35 -13.25 -13.48
CA LEU A 123 2.32 -12.52 -12.76
C LEU A 123 2.93 -11.49 -11.81
N PHE A 124 2.09 -10.55 -11.36
CA PHE A 124 2.43 -9.59 -10.32
C PHE A 124 1.19 -9.07 -9.58
N PHE A 125 1.42 -8.57 -8.37
CA PHE A 125 0.43 -7.83 -7.58
C PHE A 125 0.66 -6.33 -7.75
N PRO A 126 -0.35 -5.55 -8.24
CA PRO A 126 -0.11 -4.21 -8.77
C PRO A 126 -0.08 -3.09 -7.74
N VAL A 127 -0.76 -3.22 -6.58
CA VAL A 127 -0.90 -2.09 -5.65
C VAL A 127 0.43 -1.75 -5.00
N ASP A 128 0.90 -0.53 -5.18
CA ASP A 128 2.26 -0.08 -4.83
C ASP A 128 2.29 1.16 -3.93
N PRO A 129 1.81 1.07 -2.66
CA PRO A 129 1.98 2.17 -1.71
C PRO A 129 3.48 2.49 -1.55
N GLY A 130 3.80 3.72 -1.14
CA GLY A 130 5.19 4.18 -1.00
C GLY A 130 6.04 3.32 -0.05
N ALA A 131 5.42 2.75 0.99
CA ALA A 131 6.08 1.84 1.92
C ALA A 131 5.93 0.36 1.50
N ASN A 132 6.86 -0.50 1.95
CA ASN A 132 6.71 -1.94 1.83
C ASN A 132 5.76 -2.47 2.91
N ALA A 133 4.47 -2.21 2.73
CA ALA A 133 3.43 -2.55 3.69
C ALA A 133 3.04 -4.03 3.61
N SER A 134 2.52 -4.57 4.73
CA SER A 134 1.89 -5.89 4.78
C SER A 134 0.54 -5.86 4.06
N ILE A 135 0.18 -6.95 3.39
CA ILE A 135 -1.09 -7.06 2.64
C ILE A 135 -2.30 -6.85 3.57
N GLY A 136 -2.26 -7.40 4.79
CA GLY A 136 -3.31 -7.15 5.79
C GLY A 136 -3.43 -5.68 6.20
N GLY A 137 -2.29 -5.00 6.38
CA GLY A 137 -2.25 -3.56 6.63
C GLY A 137 -2.80 -2.75 5.45
N MET A 138 -2.41 -3.12 4.23
CA MET A 138 -2.96 -2.50 3.00
C MET A 138 -4.48 -2.67 2.91
N CYS A 139 -5.01 -3.85 3.25
CA CYS A 139 -6.44 -4.09 3.31
C CYS A 139 -7.12 -3.23 4.39
N ALA A 140 -6.54 -3.17 5.58
CA ALA A 140 -7.08 -2.40 6.71
C ALA A 140 -7.16 -0.90 6.42
N THR A 141 -6.18 -0.32 5.72
CA THR A 141 -6.14 1.10 5.36
C THR A 141 -6.75 1.41 3.99
N ARG A 142 -7.23 0.39 3.26
CA ARG A 142 -7.71 0.53 1.88
C ARG A 142 -6.67 1.20 0.97
N ALA A 143 -5.44 0.69 1.03
CA ALA A 143 -4.27 1.27 0.38
C ALA A 143 -4.46 1.49 -1.12
N SER A 144 -3.88 2.57 -1.60
CA SER A 144 -3.68 2.89 -3.01
C SER A 144 -2.18 2.98 -3.33
N GLY A 145 -1.85 3.25 -4.58
CA GLY A 145 -0.49 3.47 -5.04
C GLY A 145 -0.46 4.19 -6.38
N THR A 146 0.70 4.34 -6.97
CA THR A 146 0.86 5.05 -8.24
C THR A 146 0.19 4.32 -9.41
N THR A 147 0.07 2.99 -9.33
CA THR A 147 -0.59 2.13 -10.33
C THR A 147 -2.11 2.12 -10.25
N THR A 148 -2.70 2.85 -9.30
CA THR A 148 -4.16 2.85 -9.03
C THR A 148 -4.98 3.33 -10.23
N VAL A 149 -4.45 4.22 -11.05
CA VAL A 149 -5.15 4.72 -12.24
C VAL A 149 -5.50 3.58 -13.22
N LYS A 150 -4.65 2.55 -13.31
CA LYS A 150 -4.88 1.40 -14.19
C LYS A 150 -5.54 0.22 -13.48
N TYR A 151 -5.06 -0.11 -12.30
CA TYR A 151 -5.43 -1.36 -11.64
C TYR A 151 -6.44 -1.20 -10.51
N GLY A 152 -6.76 0.03 -10.12
CA GLY A 152 -7.55 0.31 -8.94
C GLY A 152 -6.73 0.20 -7.64
N THR A 153 -7.39 0.41 -6.53
CA THR A 153 -6.82 0.29 -5.17
C THR A 153 -6.75 -1.17 -4.73
N ILE A 154 -6.35 -1.41 -3.49
CA ILE A 154 -6.44 -2.76 -2.87
C ILE A 154 -7.87 -3.32 -2.94
N ARG A 155 -8.89 -2.46 -2.94
CA ARG A 155 -10.30 -2.84 -3.03
C ARG A 155 -10.60 -3.68 -4.28
N GLU A 156 -10.07 -3.29 -5.41
CA GLU A 156 -10.30 -3.98 -6.69
C GLU A 156 -9.49 -5.27 -6.82
N GLN A 157 -8.50 -5.48 -5.92
CA GLN A 157 -7.62 -6.64 -5.92
C GLN A 157 -8.05 -7.73 -4.93
N VAL A 158 -8.84 -7.39 -3.91
CA VAL A 158 -9.30 -8.36 -2.91
C VAL A 158 -10.55 -9.07 -3.41
N MET A 159 -10.49 -10.40 -3.42
CA MET A 159 -11.60 -11.28 -3.82
C MET A 159 -12.34 -11.85 -2.60
N GLY A 160 -11.66 -11.98 -1.47
CA GLY A 160 -12.22 -12.49 -0.22
C GLY A 160 -11.23 -12.37 0.92
N LEU A 161 -11.76 -12.42 2.13
CA LEU A 161 -11.00 -12.29 3.37
C LEU A 161 -11.35 -13.40 4.35
N GLU A 162 -10.40 -13.77 5.19
CA GLU A 162 -10.66 -14.40 6.47
C GLU A 162 -10.45 -13.35 7.56
N VAL A 163 -11.42 -13.22 8.47
CA VAL A 163 -11.44 -12.17 9.49
C VAL A 163 -11.84 -12.77 10.84
N VAL A 164 -11.12 -12.41 11.88
CA VAL A 164 -11.50 -12.70 13.26
C VAL A 164 -12.30 -11.53 13.80
N MET A 165 -13.56 -11.82 14.14
CA MET A 165 -14.53 -10.84 14.65
C MET A 165 -14.28 -10.50 16.13
N PRO A 166 -14.84 -9.40 16.66
CA PRO A 166 -14.65 -9.00 18.07
C PRO A 166 -15.09 -10.04 19.11
N ASP A 167 -15.99 -10.97 18.75
CA ASP A 167 -16.39 -12.10 19.59
C ASP A 167 -15.45 -13.32 19.45
N GLY A 168 -14.40 -13.19 18.64
CA GLY A 168 -13.43 -14.21 18.33
C GLY A 168 -13.89 -15.25 17.31
N LYS A 169 -15.05 -15.08 16.66
CA LYS A 169 -15.44 -15.95 15.54
C LYS A 169 -14.59 -15.67 14.33
N ILE A 170 -14.17 -16.73 13.64
CA ILE A 170 -13.50 -16.65 12.37
C ILE A 170 -14.56 -16.74 11.27
N ILE A 171 -14.59 -15.75 10.40
CA ILE A 171 -15.51 -15.72 9.26
C ILE A 171 -14.72 -15.63 7.95
N LYS A 172 -15.32 -16.12 6.87
CA LYS A 172 -14.81 -15.95 5.50
C LYS A 172 -15.81 -15.12 4.71
N THR A 173 -15.29 -14.13 4.00
CA THR A 173 -16.06 -13.25 3.12
C THR A 173 -15.61 -13.45 1.69
N GLY A 174 -16.53 -13.29 0.74
CA GLY A 174 -16.21 -13.45 -0.69
C GLY A 174 -15.85 -14.88 -1.09
N THR A 175 -15.35 -15.01 -2.29
CA THR A 175 -14.90 -16.29 -2.90
C THR A 175 -13.77 -16.01 -3.86
N ARG A 176 -13.17 -17.05 -4.48
CA ARG A 176 -12.21 -16.91 -5.59
C ARG A 176 -12.87 -16.52 -6.93
N ALA A 177 -14.19 -16.44 -7.00
CA ALA A 177 -14.87 -16.01 -8.22
C ALA A 177 -14.73 -14.51 -8.43
N ARG A 178 -14.32 -14.12 -9.65
CA ARG A 178 -14.15 -12.71 -10.04
C ARG A 178 -15.49 -11.93 -10.08
N LYS A 179 -16.61 -12.65 -10.13
CA LYS A 179 -17.95 -12.09 -10.25
C LYS A 179 -18.86 -12.81 -9.26
N SER A 180 -19.55 -12.05 -8.45
CA SER A 180 -20.60 -12.56 -7.55
C SER A 180 -21.70 -11.53 -7.42
N ALA A 181 -22.94 -12.01 -7.38
CA ALA A 181 -24.14 -11.22 -7.08
C ALA A 181 -24.84 -11.75 -5.80
N ALA A 182 -24.15 -12.56 -5.00
CA ALA A 182 -24.73 -13.22 -3.85
C ALA A 182 -24.50 -12.41 -2.57
N GLY A 183 -25.60 -11.91 -1.98
CA GLY A 183 -25.63 -11.30 -0.65
C GLY A 183 -24.93 -9.92 -0.56
N TYR A 184 -24.66 -9.53 0.67
CA TYR A 184 -23.91 -8.30 0.96
C TYR A 184 -22.43 -8.46 0.69
N ASP A 185 -21.78 -7.40 0.23
CA ASP A 185 -20.35 -7.35 -0.03
C ASP A 185 -19.56 -7.08 1.27
N LEU A 186 -19.42 -8.11 2.07
CA LEU A 186 -18.71 -8.03 3.34
C LEU A 186 -17.20 -7.86 3.16
N SER A 187 -16.62 -8.35 2.05
CA SER A 187 -15.20 -8.16 1.77
C SER A 187 -14.87 -6.68 1.68
N HIS A 188 -15.61 -5.93 0.87
CA HIS A 188 -15.38 -4.49 0.73
C HIS A 188 -15.80 -3.67 1.95
N LEU A 189 -16.71 -4.18 2.79
CA LEU A 189 -17.03 -3.57 4.09
C LEU A 189 -15.83 -3.59 5.05
N MET A 190 -15.07 -4.70 5.06
CA MET A 190 -13.90 -4.88 5.94
C MET A 190 -12.69 -4.05 5.47
N LEU A 191 -12.60 -3.74 4.17
CA LEU A 191 -11.50 -2.95 3.62
C LEU A 191 -11.61 -1.47 4.04
N GLY A 192 -10.55 -0.94 4.64
CA GLY A 192 -10.54 0.41 5.19
C GLY A 192 -11.16 0.51 6.59
N SER A 193 -11.40 -0.62 7.25
CA SER A 193 -11.94 -0.64 8.62
C SER A 193 -10.89 -0.36 9.70
N GLU A 194 -9.61 -0.39 9.37
CA GLU A 194 -8.48 -0.14 10.28
C GLU A 194 -8.55 -0.95 11.59
N GLY A 195 -9.06 -2.20 11.47
CA GLY A 195 -9.24 -3.11 12.60
C GLY A 195 -10.47 -2.85 13.48
N THR A 196 -11.31 -1.86 13.17
CA THR A 196 -12.49 -1.52 13.97
C THR A 196 -13.63 -2.53 13.85
N LEU A 197 -13.67 -3.30 12.76
CA LEU A 197 -14.70 -4.33 12.53
C LEU A 197 -14.20 -5.75 12.83
N GLY A 198 -12.90 -6.00 12.75
CA GLY A 198 -12.29 -7.29 12.98
C GLY A 198 -10.82 -7.30 12.57
N PHE A 199 -10.12 -8.40 12.84
CA PHE A 199 -8.72 -8.60 12.50
C PHE A 199 -8.62 -9.47 11.24
N ILE A 200 -8.09 -8.92 10.15
CA ILE A 200 -7.88 -9.64 8.88
C ILE A 200 -6.70 -10.60 9.04
N THR A 201 -6.90 -11.88 8.73
CA THR A 201 -5.88 -12.93 8.89
C THR A 201 -5.40 -13.52 7.57
N GLU A 202 -6.31 -13.75 6.60
CA GLU A 202 -5.97 -14.24 5.27
C GLU A 202 -6.69 -13.43 4.19
N ILE A 203 -6.05 -13.31 3.03
CA ILE A 203 -6.54 -12.52 1.91
C ILE A 203 -6.44 -13.31 0.62
N ASN A 204 -7.55 -13.42 -0.13
CA ASN A 204 -7.55 -13.87 -1.51
C ASN A 204 -7.34 -12.66 -2.42
N LEU A 205 -6.28 -12.69 -3.21
CA LEU A 205 -5.86 -11.58 -4.08
C LEU A 205 -5.94 -11.97 -5.55
N LYS A 206 -6.40 -11.04 -6.36
CA LYS A 206 -6.27 -11.08 -7.81
C LYS A 206 -4.85 -10.68 -8.21
N LEU A 207 -4.27 -11.43 -9.14
CA LEU A 207 -2.99 -11.13 -9.77
C LEU A 207 -3.22 -10.67 -11.21
N HIS A 208 -2.19 -10.04 -11.77
CA HIS A 208 -2.18 -9.52 -13.14
C HIS A 208 -0.98 -10.04 -13.90
N GLY A 209 -1.12 -10.21 -15.22
CA GLY A 209 0.01 -10.51 -16.11
C GLY A 209 0.99 -9.34 -16.16
N ARG A 210 2.28 -9.63 -16.13
CA ARG A 210 3.32 -8.61 -16.34
C ARG A 210 3.23 -8.07 -17.76
N PRO A 211 3.27 -6.74 -17.96
CA PRO A 211 3.29 -6.14 -19.29
C PRO A 211 4.60 -6.51 -20.00
N GLU A 212 4.51 -6.72 -21.33
CA GLU A 212 5.69 -7.02 -22.15
C GLU A 212 6.57 -5.77 -22.37
N ALA A 213 5.95 -4.60 -22.46
CA ALA A 213 6.63 -3.32 -22.61
C ALA A 213 6.13 -2.30 -21.58
N ILE A 214 7.06 -1.49 -21.12
CA ILE A 214 6.82 -0.34 -20.24
C ILE A 214 7.56 0.85 -20.84
N SER A 215 6.92 2.00 -20.85
CA SER A 215 7.52 3.25 -21.25
C SER A 215 7.09 4.34 -20.27
N ALA A 216 8.01 5.15 -19.78
CA ALA A 216 7.74 6.17 -18.78
C ALA A 216 8.43 7.49 -19.10
N GLY A 217 7.87 8.58 -18.58
CA GLY A 217 8.40 9.90 -18.84
C GLY A 217 8.13 10.93 -17.76
N VAL A 218 8.89 12.02 -17.85
CA VAL A 218 8.74 13.24 -17.05
C VAL A 218 8.43 14.38 -18.01
N CYS A 219 7.32 15.05 -17.77
CA CYS A 219 6.80 16.14 -18.59
C CYS A 219 6.64 17.39 -17.76
N THR A 220 7.45 18.42 -17.98
CA THR A 220 7.38 19.70 -17.28
C THR A 220 6.59 20.71 -18.11
N PHE A 221 5.68 21.42 -17.49
CA PHE A 221 4.76 22.37 -18.13
C PHE A 221 5.04 23.80 -17.67
N LYS A 222 4.64 24.75 -18.52
CA LYS A 222 4.77 26.19 -18.24
C LYS A 222 3.91 26.61 -17.04
N ASP A 223 2.76 25.98 -16.87
CA ASP A 223 1.78 26.28 -15.81
C ASP A 223 1.00 25.03 -15.40
N LEU A 224 0.36 25.13 -14.26
CA LEU A 224 -0.42 24.03 -13.69
C LEU A 224 -1.61 23.64 -14.57
N LYS A 225 -2.19 24.62 -15.28
CA LYS A 225 -3.33 24.37 -16.19
C LYS A 225 -2.94 23.43 -17.31
N GLY A 226 -1.80 23.66 -17.96
CA GLY A 226 -1.31 22.78 -19.04
C GLY A 226 -1.09 21.33 -18.56
N ALA A 227 -0.53 21.14 -17.37
CA ALA A 227 -0.36 19.81 -16.79
C ALA A 227 -1.73 19.14 -16.54
N ILE A 228 -2.70 19.86 -15.96
CA ILE A 228 -4.04 19.34 -15.64
C ILE A 228 -4.82 19.02 -16.93
N ASP A 229 -4.83 19.92 -17.91
CA ASP A 229 -5.52 19.71 -19.19
C ASP A 229 -4.94 18.47 -19.90
N THR A 230 -3.63 18.27 -19.88
CA THR A 230 -2.98 17.06 -20.41
C THR A 230 -3.52 15.79 -19.76
N VAL A 231 -3.67 15.77 -18.43
CA VAL A 231 -4.26 14.62 -17.72
C VAL A 231 -5.70 14.38 -18.17
N ILE A 232 -6.51 15.43 -18.18
CA ILE A 232 -7.94 15.36 -18.55
C ILE A 232 -8.09 14.81 -19.97
N GLU A 233 -7.41 15.41 -20.95
CA GLU A 233 -7.50 15.01 -22.36
C GLU A 233 -7.00 13.58 -22.57
N SER A 234 -5.87 13.20 -21.93
CA SER A 234 -5.35 11.84 -22.02
C SER A 234 -6.35 10.79 -21.52
N ILE A 235 -7.06 11.08 -20.42
CA ILE A 235 -8.10 10.19 -19.89
C ILE A 235 -9.32 10.18 -20.81
N GLN A 236 -9.75 11.35 -21.33
CA GLN A 236 -10.94 11.47 -22.20
C GLN A 236 -10.76 10.76 -23.53
N VAL A 237 -9.57 10.74 -24.11
CA VAL A 237 -9.29 9.97 -25.35
C VAL A 237 -9.07 8.47 -25.06
N GLY A 238 -9.11 8.06 -23.80
CA GLY A 238 -9.03 6.65 -23.40
C GLY A 238 -7.62 6.08 -23.39
N LEU A 239 -6.57 6.89 -23.22
CA LEU A 239 -5.21 6.36 -23.03
C LEU A 239 -5.13 5.49 -21.78
N PRO A 240 -4.67 4.23 -21.88
CA PRO A 240 -4.59 3.30 -20.75
C PRO A 240 -3.34 3.56 -19.90
N LEU A 241 -3.27 4.76 -19.32
CA LEU A 241 -2.16 5.17 -18.46
C LEU A 241 -2.01 4.19 -17.30
N SER A 242 -0.80 3.72 -17.03
CA SER A 242 -0.51 2.85 -15.89
C SER A 242 -0.27 3.64 -14.63
N ARG A 243 0.39 4.77 -14.79
CA ARG A 243 0.67 5.74 -13.72
C ARG A 243 0.60 7.13 -14.30
N ILE A 244 0.08 8.07 -13.52
CA ILE A 244 0.17 9.49 -13.80
C ILE A 244 0.14 10.27 -12.48
N GLU A 245 1.19 11.02 -12.22
CA GLU A 245 1.42 11.72 -10.96
C GLU A 245 1.82 13.16 -11.24
N LEU A 246 1.12 14.11 -10.64
CA LEU A 246 1.42 15.53 -10.75
C LEU A 246 2.19 16.01 -9.52
N LEU A 247 3.31 16.64 -9.72
CA LEU A 247 4.08 17.34 -8.70
C LEU A 247 4.18 18.83 -9.05
N ASP A 248 3.98 19.67 -8.05
CA ASP A 248 4.18 21.11 -8.20
C ASP A 248 5.68 21.49 -8.18
N GLU A 249 5.96 22.74 -8.48
CA GLU A 249 7.30 23.28 -8.49
C GLU A 249 8.00 23.27 -7.12
N VAL A 250 7.22 23.32 -6.02
CA VAL A 250 7.78 23.26 -4.66
C VAL A 250 8.26 21.86 -4.36
N GLN A 251 7.50 20.85 -4.74
CA GLN A 251 7.85 19.46 -4.57
C GLN A 251 9.01 19.06 -5.48
N ILE A 252 9.06 19.53 -6.73
CA ILE A 252 10.19 19.30 -7.65
C ILE A 252 11.49 19.89 -7.08
N LYS A 253 11.45 21.12 -6.52
CA LYS A 253 12.60 21.72 -5.83
C LYS A 253 13.08 20.86 -4.65
N ALA A 254 12.14 20.33 -3.85
CA ALA A 254 12.47 19.48 -2.72
C ALA A 254 13.13 18.15 -3.16
N ILE A 255 12.60 17.51 -4.19
CA ILE A 255 13.17 16.28 -4.78
C ILE A 255 14.57 16.54 -5.36
N ASN A 256 14.75 17.61 -6.10
CA ASN A 256 16.06 18.00 -6.67
C ASN A 256 17.13 18.12 -5.58
N GLN A 257 16.77 18.74 -4.44
CA GLN A 257 17.68 18.88 -3.31
C GLN A 257 17.95 17.55 -2.60
N TYR A 258 16.90 16.74 -2.39
CA TYR A 258 16.99 15.48 -1.66
C TYR A 258 17.77 14.42 -2.40
N LYS A 259 17.46 14.22 -3.69
CA LYS A 259 18.08 13.19 -4.55
C LYS A 259 19.32 13.68 -5.31
N LYS A 260 19.64 14.97 -5.25
CA LYS A 260 20.71 15.60 -6.05
C LYS A 260 20.50 15.38 -7.55
N VAL A 261 19.26 15.43 -8.00
CA VAL A 261 18.86 15.41 -9.41
C VAL A 261 18.56 16.83 -9.92
N SER A 262 18.38 17.01 -11.22
CA SER A 262 18.16 18.31 -11.85
C SER A 262 16.94 18.30 -12.77
N HIS A 263 15.76 17.95 -12.21
CA HIS A 263 14.52 18.14 -12.94
C HIS A 263 14.26 19.63 -13.16
N GLU A 264 13.73 19.97 -14.34
CA GLU A 264 13.23 21.32 -14.63
C GLU A 264 12.20 21.74 -13.60
N ILE A 265 12.28 23.00 -13.11
CA ILE A 265 11.39 23.50 -12.09
C ILE A 265 10.09 24.00 -12.73
N GLY A 266 9.01 23.34 -12.46
CA GLY A 266 7.67 23.65 -12.96
C GLY A 266 6.68 22.54 -12.59
N PRO A 267 5.39 22.73 -12.82
CA PRO A 267 4.41 21.66 -12.72
C PRO A 267 4.81 20.49 -13.60
N THR A 268 4.96 19.32 -13.00
CA THR A 268 5.58 18.18 -13.68
C THR A 268 4.72 16.93 -13.53
N LEU A 269 4.44 16.27 -14.66
CA LEU A 269 3.80 14.95 -14.69
C LEU A 269 4.87 13.86 -14.80
N PHE A 270 4.74 12.85 -13.95
CA PHE A 270 5.40 11.55 -14.07
C PHE A 270 4.41 10.58 -14.65
N VAL A 271 4.70 9.98 -15.77
CA VAL A 271 3.73 9.18 -16.55
C VAL A 271 4.34 7.84 -16.94
N GLU A 272 3.49 6.79 -16.95
CA GLU A 272 3.91 5.46 -17.39
C GLU A 272 2.79 4.82 -18.22
N ILE A 273 3.17 4.19 -19.31
CA ILE A 273 2.32 3.40 -20.18
C ILE A 273 2.85 1.96 -20.24
N GLN A 274 1.95 1.00 -20.15
CA GLN A 274 2.26 -0.42 -20.12
C GLN A 274 1.38 -1.21 -21.09
N GLY A 275 1.96 -2.16 -21.80
CA GLY A 275 1.20 -3.03 -22.72
C GLY A 275 2.06 -3.82 -23.68
N MET A 276 1.54 -4.00 -24.88
CA MET A 276 2.28 -4.59 -26.01
C MET A 276 3.21 -3.54 -26.63
N PRO A 277 4.41 -3.91 -27.15
CA PRO A 277 5.41 -2.94 -27.59
C PRO A 277 4.90 -1.89 -28.59
N LEU A 278 4.19 -2.31 -29.64
CA LEU A 278 3.65 -1.39 -30.64
C LEU A 278 2.60 -0.45 -30.07
N SER A 279 1.73 -0.96 -29.21
CA SER A 279 0.69 -0.16 -28.54
C SER A 279 1.27 0.87 -27.59
N VAL A 280 2.30 0.48 -26.81
CA VAL A 280 3.01 1.40 -25.92
C VAL A 280 3.65 2.55 -26.69
N LYS A 281 4.28 2.25 -27.83
CA LYS A 281 4.89 3.28 -28.69
C LYS A 281 3.83 4.27 -29.20
N GLU A 282 2.74 3.78 -29.81
CA GLU A 282 1.67 4.62 -30.35
C GLU A 282 1.03 5.49 -29.25
N GLN A 283 0.72 4.90 -28.08
CA GLN A 283 0.12 5.61 -26.96
C GLN A 283 1.05 6.69 -26.38
N SER A 284 2.37 6.44 -26.39
CA SER A 284 3.37 7.42 -25.96
C SER A 284 3.45 8.61 -26.91
N GLU A 285 3.29 8.37 -28.21
CA GLU A 285 3.22 9.43 -29.24
C GLU A 285 1.96 10.28 -29.07
N ILE A 286 0.79 9.65 -28.89
CA ILE A 286 -0.49 10.36 -28.64
C ILE A 286 -0.39 11.19 -27.34
N PHE A 287 0.18 10.64 -26.28
CA PHE A 287 0.34 11.39 -25.02
C PHE A 287 1.26 12.61 -25.23
N ARG A 288 2.33 12.47 -26.00
CA ARG A 288 3.23 13.58 -26.33
C ARG A 288 2.48 14.70 -27.08
N ASP A 289 1.72 14.35 -28.11
CA ASP A 289 0.97 15.32 -28.92
C ASP A 289 -0.02 16.12 -28.04
N ILE A 290 -0.69 15.45 -27.10
CA ILE A 290 -1.58 16.10 -26.13
C ILE A 290 -0.78 17.04 -25.22
N ALA A 291 0.38 16.61 -24.71
CA ALA A 291 1.19 17.42 -23.82
C ALA A 291 1.76 18.65 -24.54
N GLU A 292 2.21 18.51 -25.79
CA GLU A 292 2.70 19.63 -26.63
C GLU A 292 1.60 20.67 -26.89
N ALA A 293 0.37 20.24 -27.11
CA ALA A 293 -0.78 21.15 -27.26
C ALA A 293 -1.10 21.94 -25.98
N ASN A 294 -0.66 21.44 -24.82
CA ASN A 294 -0.94 21.98 -23.48
C ASN A 294 0.29 22.66 -22.81
N ASN A 295 1.08 23.41 -23.54
CA ASN A 295 2.21 24.21 -23.02
C ASN A 295 3.34 23.39 -22.38
N LEU A 296 3.66 22.24 -22.95
CA LEU A 296 4.83 21.44 -22.56
C LEU A 296 6.14 22.25 -22.72
N LEU A 297 6.97 22.27 -21.68
CA LEU A 297 8.30 22.88 -21.73
C LEU A 297 9.39 21.85 -21.99
N LYS A 298 9.29 20.70 -21.33
CA LYS A 298 10.31 19.66 -21.43
C LYS A 298 9.65 18.28 -21.39
N PHE A 299 10.12 17.42 -22.30
CA PHE A 299 9.69 16.03 -22.40
C PHE A 299 10.90 15.11 -22.31
N GLN A 300 10.95 14.28 -21.30
CA GLN A 300 11.96 13.22 -21.14
C GLN A 300 11.22 11.89 -21.04
N TRP A 301 11.56 10.98 -21.94
CA TRP A 301 10.87 9.70 -22.04
C TRP A 301 11.86 8.55 -22.23
N SER A 302 11.61 7.41 -21.60
CA SER A 302 12.46 6.24 -21.70
C SER A 302 11.64 4.94 -21.69
N ASP A 303 12.17 3.94 -22.38
CA ASP A 303 11.75 2.54 -22.36
C ASP A 303 12.79 1.63 -21.66
N ARG A 304 13.86 2.22 -21.13
CA ARG A 304 14.93 1.49 -20.44
C ARG A 304 14.58 1.30 -18.98
N SER A 305 14.56 0.05 -18.52
CA SER A 305 14.15 -0.32 -17.16
C SER A 305 14.87 0.46 -16.05
N GLU A 306 16.19 0.65 -16.18
CA GLU A 306 17.00 1.37 -15.19
C GLU A 306 16.62 2.85 -15.07
N GLU A 307 16.31 3.50 -16.19
CA GLU A 307 15.89 4.90 -16.23
C GLU A 307 14.48 5.05 -15.65
N ILE A 308 13.56 4.12 -15.97
CA ILE A 308 12.21 4.06 -15.43
C ILE A 308 12.24 3.86 -13.90
N GLU A 309 13.07 2.95 -13.42
CA GLU A 309 13.22 2.70 -11.97
C GLU A 309 13.76 3.94 -11.23
N SER A 310 14.77 4.60 -11.81
CA SER A 310 15.32 5.85 -11.26
C SER A 310 14.27 6.95 -11.19
N LEU A 311 13.44 7.08 -12.23
CA LEU A 311 12.37 8.07 -12.33
C LEU A 311 11.33 7.85 -11.20
N TRP A 312 10.85 6.63 -11.05
CA TRP A 312 9.86 6.31 -10.00
C TRP A 312 10.45 6.34 -8.59
N SER A 313 11.73 6.01 -8.41
CA SER A 313 12.43 6.20 -7.13
C SER A 313 12.39 7.66 -6.68
N ALA A 314 12.66 8.61 -7.60
CA ALA A 314 12.55 10.03 -7.28
C ALA A 314 11.14 10.44 -6.84
N ARG A 315 10.10 9.89 -7.48
CA ARG A 315 8.70 10.15 -7.10
C ARG A 315 8.34 9.53 -5.74
N HIS A 316 8.77 8.30 -5.46
CA HIS A 316 8.48 7.63 -4.18
C HIS A 316 9.10 8.37 -2.99
N ASP A 317 10.26 8.99 -3.16
CA ASP A 317 10.92 9.75 -2.11
C ASP A 317 10.35 11.17 -1.91
N ALA A 318 9.32 11.56 -2.66
CA ALA A 318 8.70 12.90 -2.56
C ALA A 318 8.20 13.23 -1.15
N TYR A 319 7.68 12.24 -0.41
CA TYR A 319 7.25 12.40 0.97
C TYR A 319 8.43 12.78 1.89
N TYR A 320 9.52 12.02 1.84
CA TYR A 320 10.71 12.29 2.67
C TYR A 320 11.40 13.60 2.27
N ALA A 321 11.39 13.94 0.98
CA ALA A 321 11.89 15.23 0.50
C ALA A 321 11.10 16.42 1.08
N ALA A 322 9.77 16.28 1.19
CA ALA A 322 8.91 17.28 1.81
C ALA A 322 9.16 17.41 3.31
N LEU A 323 9.29 16.28 4.03
CA LEU A 323 9.59 16.27 5.47
C LEU A 323 10.89 16.99 5.82
N LEU A 324 11.98 16.72 5.08
CA LEU A 324 13.26 17.40 5.28
C LEU A 324 13.16 18.90 5.07
N LYS A 325 12.38 19.35 4.10
CA LYS A 325 12.17 20.78 3.87
C LYS A 325 11.42 21.42 5.02
N LEU A 326 10.37 20.78 5.55
CA LEU A 326 9.64 21.26 6.72
C LEU A 326 10.52 21.32 7.97
N HIS A 327 11.36 20.30 8.20
CA HIS A 327 12.29 20.26 9.33
C HIS A 327 13.29 21.44 9.28
N ASN A 328 13.85 21.72 8.11
CA ASN A 328 14.78 22.84 7.92
C ASN A 328 14.11 24.20 8.06
N MET A 329 12.79 24.33 7.83
CA MET A 329 12.04 25.57 8.03
C MET A 329 11.73 25.85 9.51
N HIS A 330 11.71 24.83 10.38
CA HIS A 330 11.50 24.99 11.82
C HIS A 330 12.80 25.30 12.59
N HIS A 331 13.97 25.16 11.96
CA HIS A 331 15.29 25.40 12.54
C HIS A 331 16.00 26.62 11.94
N ALA A 332 15.38 27.35 11.02
CA ALA A 332 15.85 28.63 10.43
C ALA A 332 15.02 29.79 10.97
#